data_a123edacc6d3f4c29120b1005a504b62
#
_entry.id   a123edacc6d3f4c29120b1005a504b62
#
_cell.length_a   1.000
_cell.length_b   1.000
_cell.length_c   1.000
_cell.angle_alpha   90.00
_cell.angle_beta   90.00
_cell.angle_gamma   90.00
#
_symmetry.space_group_name_H-M   'P 1'
#
loop_
_entity.id
_entity.type
_entity.pdbx_description
1 polymer ?
#
loop_
_entity_poly.entity_id
_entity_poly.type
_entity_poly.pdbx_seq_one_letter_code
_entity_poly.pdbx_strand_id
1 'polypeptide(L)'
;ILDEISAFELKAWLGITLFMSYATDIFLGEKPSIFKFLFIVLTVAGLVFIAKSGRTDSGNINYRRIVVPLVFYLLARYGYGIVVRASENYISSTMALFFALILMAIILLPRAKPLEIFKKNQKGAWVVVLTKIPNVAGLLAENAVIAVSLASASFIQPMILCSLFVIALIRKEPITKLRFIGSVICMAGIIGFQIC
;
A
#
# COMPACT_ATOMS: atom_id res chain seq x y z
N ILE A 1 -1.39 8.92 -12.76
CA ILE A 1 -1.50 9.36 -11.34
C ILE A 1 -0.16 9.90 -10.86
N LEU A 2 0.93 9.14 -10.95
CA LEU A 2 2.25 9.54 -10.44
C LEU A 2 2.91 10.70 -11.20
N ASP A 3 2.44 11.03 -12.39
CA ASP A 3 2.89 12.19 -13.15
C ASP A 3 2.33 13.51 -12.59
N GLU A 4 1.25 13.44 -11.81
CA GLU A 4 0.52 14.61 -11.31
C GLU A 4 0.56 14.74 -9.78
N ILE A 5 0.70 13.62 -9.05
CA ILE A 5 0.81 13.62 -7.58
C ILE A 5 2.03 12.85 -7.13
N SER A 6 2.63 13.28 -6.02
CA SER A 6 3.76 12.59 -5.45
C SER A 6 3.38 11.21 -4.91
N ALA A 7 4.35 10.29 -4.86
CA ALA A 7 4.14 8.98 -4.25
C ALA A 7 3.71 9.08 -2.78
N PHE A 8 4.12 10.15 -2.07
CA PHE A 8 3.71 10.41 -0.69
C PHE A 8 2.24 10.82 -0.58
N GLU A 9 1.76 11.66 -1.50
CA GLU A 9 0.33 12.02 -1.55
C GLU A 9 -0.54 10.82 -1.88
N LEU A 10 -0.14 10.00 -2.86
CA LEU A 10 -0.86 8.77 -3.19
C LEU A 10 -0.98 7.84 -1.97
N LYS A 11 0.09 7.70 -1.20
CA LYS A 11 0.08 6.87 0.02
C LYS A 11 -0.77 7.47 1.14
N ALA A 12 -0.90 8.78 1.24
CA ALA A 12 -1.82 9.41 2.18
C ALA A 12 -3.29 9.14 1.83
N TRP A 13 -3.63 9.13 0.53
CA TRP A 13 -4.95 8.73 0.06
C TRP A 13 -5.28 7.28 0.40
N LEU A 14 -4.28 6.39 0.43
CA LEU A 14 -4.45 5.02 0.92
C LEU A 14 -4.87 4.96 2.41
N GLY A 15 -4.64 6.03 3.19
CA GLY A 15 -5.15 6.14 4.55
C GLY A 15 -6.68 5.99 4.65
N ILE A 16 -7.43 6.33 3.59
CA ILE A 16 -8.89 6.13 3.54
C ILE A 16 -9.22 4.64 3.60
N THR A 17 -8.40 3.79 2.99
CA THR A 17 -8.63 2.34 3.00
C THR A 17 -8.50 1.73 4.40
N LEU A 18 -7.78 2.38 5.33
CA LEU A 18 -7.71 1.94 6.73
C LEU A 18 -9.08 1.92 7.40
N PHE A 19 -9.87 2.99 7.21
CA PHE A 19 -11.23 3.06 7.76
C PHE A 19 -12.15 2.03 7.13
N MET A 20 -12.09 1.89 5.80
CA MET A 20 -12.90 0.92 5.06
C MET A 20 -12.56 -0.52 5.48
N SER A 21 -11.27 -0.83 5.61
CA SER A 21 -10.78 -2.16 5.99
C SER A 21 -11.18 -2.51 7.42
N TYR A 22 -11.04 -1.56 8.36
CA TYR A 22 -11.47 -1.77 9.74
C TYR A 22 -12.98 -1.97 9.86
N ALA A 23 -13.78 -1.16 9.15
CA ALA A 23 -15.22 -1.35 9.10
C ALA A 23 -15.57 -2.75 8.57
N THR A 24 -14.89 -3.23 7.53
CA THR A 24 -15.11 -4.57 6.98
C THR A 24 -14.74 -5.67 7.98
N ASP A 25 -13.63 -5.54 8.68
CA ASP A 25 -13.24 -6.53 9.70
C ASP A 25 -14.29 -6.61 10.83
N ILE A 26 -14.90 -5.48 11.22
CA ILE A 26 -16.02 -5.45 12.17
C ILE A 26 -17.24 -6.22 11.59
N PHE A 27 -17.59 -5.98 10.32
CA PHE A 27 -18.67 -6.73 9.66
C PHE A 27 -18.38 -8.22 9.55
N LEU A 28 -17.11 -8.61 9.46
CA LEU A 28 -16.68 -10.01 9.42
C LEU A 28 -16.55 -10.65 10.83
N GLY A 29 -16.93 -9.93 11.90
CA GLY A 29 -17.01 -10.46 13.25
C GLY A 29 -15.89 -9.99 14.20
N GLU A 30 -15.00 -9.06 13.81
CA GLU A 30 -14.06 -8.45 14.73
C GLU A 30 -14.80 -7.52 15.70
N LYS A 31 -14.45 -7.57 16.98
CA LYS A 31 -15.07 -6.70 18.00
C LYS A 31 -14.67 -5.24 17.76
N PRO A 32 -15.64 -4.31 17.69
CA PRO A 32 -15.32 -2.90 17.55
C PRO A 32 -14.57 -2.38 18.79
N SER A 33 -13.45 -1.69 18.56
CA SER A 33 -12.66 -1.06 19.61
C SER A 33 -12.50 0.43 19.31
N ILE A 34 -12.90 1.27 20.25
CA ILE A 34 -12.76 2.72 20.11
C ILE A 34 -11.28 3.12 20.08
N PHE A 35 -10.40 2.38 20.75
CA PHE A 35 -8.97 2.63 20.74
C PHE A 35 -8.37 2.33 19.37
N LYS A 36 -8.73 1.21 18.72
CA LYS A 36 -8.32 0.90 17.35
C LYS A 36 -8.74 2.00 16.38
N PHE A 37 -9.97 2.49 16.50
CA PHE A 37 -10.46 3.60 15.67
C PHE A 37 -9.64 4.88 15.89
N LEU A 38 -9.35 5.26 17.14
CA LEU A 38 -8.51 6.42 17.46
C LEU A 38 -7.10 6.30 16.85
N PHE A 39 -6.49 5.10 16.91
CA PHE A 39 -5.18 4.87 16.32
C PHE A 39 -5.18 4.91 14.78
N ILE A 40 -6.29 4.53 14.14
CA ILE A 40 -6.47 4.73 12.70
C ILE A 40 -6.50 6.23 12.39
N VAL A 41 -7.29 7.02 13.12
CA VAL A 41 -7.36 8.47 12.94
C VAL A 41 -5.98 9.11 13.12
N LEU A 42 -5.25 8.69 14.15
CA LEU A 42 -3.89 9.17 14.43
C LEU A 42 -2.93 8.84 13.26
N THR A 43 -2.98 7.61 12.76
CA THR A 43 -2.16 7.18 11.61
C THR A 43 -2.47 8.01 10.36
N VAL A 44 -3.75 8.22 10.06
CA VAL A 44 -4.17 9.01 8.90
C VAL A 44 -3.75 10.47 9.04
N ALA A 45 -3.84 11.05 10.24
CA ALA A 45 -3.33 12.40 10.51
C ALA A 45 -1.82 12.48 10.23
N GLY A 46 -1.04 11.49 10.70
CA GLY A 46 0.39 11.38 10.41
C GLY A 46 0.68 11.31 8.90
N LEU A 47 -0.08 10.50 8.16
CA LEU A 47 0.04 10.39 6.70
C LEU A 47 -0.24 11.71 5.98
N VAL A 48 -1.23 12.48 6.43
CA VAL A 48 -1.54 13.81 5.87
C VAL A 48 -0.38 14.78 6.09
N PHE A 49 0.26 14.78 7.28
CA PHE A 49 1.44 15.60 7.52
C PHE A 49 2.63 15.19 6.62
N ILE A 50 2.86 13.88 6.44
CA ILE A 50 3.90 13.37 5.53
C ILE A 50 3.61 13.82 4.09
N ALA A 51 2.38 13.70 3.63
CA ALA A 51 1.98 14.11 2.29
C ALA A 51 2.20 15.60 2.05
N LYS A 52 1.78 16.45 3.00
CA LYS A 52 2.02 17.90 2.92
C LYS A 52 3.51 18.25 2.87
N SER A 53 4.37 17.48 3.53
CA SER A 53 5.81 17.71 3.52
C SER A 53 6.49 17.36 2.19
N GLY A 54 5.90 16.48 1.40
CA GLY A 54 6.41 16.05 0.09
C GLY A 54 5.94 16.92 -1.08
N ARG A 55 5.09 17.90 -0.80
CA ARG A 55 4.64 18.87 -1.80
C ARG A 55 5.79 19.82 -2.13
N THR A 56 6.56 19.50 -3.12
CA THR A 56 7.35 20.48 -3.88
C THR A 56 6.37 21.34 -4.68
N ASP A 57 6.65 22.63 -4.83
CA ASP A 57 5.86 23.65 -5.54
C ASP A 57 5.48 23.31 -7.00
N SER A 58 4.96 22.15 -7.24
CA SER A 58 4.42 21.73 -8.53
C SER A 58 3.02 22.32 -8.66
N GLY A 59 2.90 23.19 -9.65
CA GLY A 59 1.76 24.03 -10.00
C GLY A 59 0.39 23.36 -9.90
N ASN A 60 -0.67 24.11 -10.19
CA ASN A 60 -2.07 23.72 -10.06
C ASN A 60 -2.34 22.27 -10.47
N ILE A 61 -2.45 21.39 -9.45
CA ILE A 61 -2.80 19.99 -9.63
C ILE A 61 -4.23 19.93 -10.19
N ASN A 62 -4.39 19.34 -11.34
CA ASN A 62 -5.72 19.16 -11.93
C ASN A 62 -6.43 17.94 -11.28
N TYR A 63 -6.98 18.15 -10.08
CA TYR A 63 -7.66 17.10 -9.32
C TYR A 63 -8.73 16.34 -10.13
N ARG A 64 -9.39 16.98 -11.10
CA ARG A 64 -10.41 16.32 -11.93
C ARG A 64 -9.86 15.15 -12.75
N ARG A 65 -8.59 15.23 -13.18
CA ARG A 65 -7.95 14.14 -13.94
C ARG A 65 -7.47 13.00 -13.05
N ILE A 66 -7.21 13.30 -11.77
CA ILE A 66 -6.62 12.33 -10.83
C ILE A 66 -7.69 11.58 -10.07
N VAL A 67 -8.80 12.22 -9.71
CA VAL A 67 -9.84 11.64 -8.83
C VAL A 67 -10.37 10.32 -9.38
N VAL A 68 -10.70 10.25 -10.66
CA VAL A 68 -11.26 9.02 -11.25
C VAL A 68 -10.28 7.84 -11.19
N PRO A 69 -9.03 7.96 -11.71
CA PRO A 69 -8.04 6.89 -11.59
C PRO A 69 -7.70 6.54 -10.14
N LEU A 70 -7.68 7.54 -9.24
CA LEU A 70 -7.39 7.33 -7.82
C LEU A 70 -8.49 6.51 -7.15
N VAL A 71 -9.76 6.86 -7.38
CA VAL A 71 -10.89 6.10 -6.82
C VAL A 71 -10.88 4.67 -7.34
N PHE A 72 -10.66 4.45 -8.64
CA PHE A 72 -10.52 3.10 -9.20
C PHE A 72 -9.35 2.32 -8.57
N TYR A 73 -8.22 2.96 -8.35
CA TYR A 73 -7.07 2.34 -7.70
C TYR A 73 -7.37 1.93 -6.25
N LEU A 74 -8.01 2.84 -5.47
CA LEU A 74 -8.40 2.57 -4.09
C LEU A 74 -9.42 1.43 -4.02
N LEU A 75 -10.46 1.46 -4.88
CA LEU A 75 -11.50 0.43 -4.94
C LEU A 75 -10.93 -0.92 -5.39
N ALA A 76 -10.06 -0.95 -6.39
CA ALA A 76 -9.43 -2.18 -6.85
C ALA A 76 -8.56 -2.82 -5.76
N ARG A 77 -7.75 -2.00 -5.07
CA ARG A 77 -6.90 -2.48 -3.98
C ARG A 77 -7.73 -3.00 -2.80
N TYR A 78 -8.74 -2.26 -2.39
CA TYR A 78 -9.65 -2.64 -1.32
C TYR A 78 -10.49 -3.87 -1.71
N GLY A 79 -11.05 -3.88 -2.93
CA GLY A 79 -11.83 -5.01 -3.45
C GLY A 79 -11.03 -6.31 -3.52
N TYR A 80 -9.76 -6.23 -3.95
CA TYR A 80 -8.85 -7.38 -3.89
C TYR A 80 -8.74 -7.93 -2.45
N GLY A 81 -8.54 -7.05 -1.47
CA GLY A 81 -8.47 -7.45 -0.07
C GLY A 81 -9.73 -8.16 0.42
N ILE A 82 -10.90 -7.62 0.10
CA ILE A 82 -12.20 -8.27 0.44
C ILE A 82 -12.29 -9.66 -0.18
N VAL A 83 -11.98 -9.80 -1.47
CA VAL A 83 -12.04 -11.09 -2.16
C VAL A 83 -11.12 -12.11 -1.50
N VAL A 84 -9.88 -11.75 -1.21
CA VAL A 84 -8.93 -12.63 -0.52
C VAL A 84 -9.47 -13.03 0.85
N ARG A 85 -9.91 -12.06 1.65
CA ARG A 85 -10.45 -12.31 2.99
C ARG A 85 -11.71 -13.19 2.98
N ALA A 86 -12.64 -12.91 2.06
CA ALA A 86 -13.88 -13.69 1.93
C ALA A 86 -13.63 -15.09 1.37
N SER A 87 -12.63 -15.28 0.55
CA SER A 87 -12.27 -16.58 -0.04
C SER A 87 -11.47 -17.49 0.88
N GLU A 88 -10.93 -16.99 2.01
CA GLU A 88 -10.02 -17.74 2.90
C GLU A 88 -10.65 -19.04 3.41
N ASN A 89 -11.97 -19.08 3.60
CA ASN A 89 -12.69 -20.29 4.02
C ASN A 89 -12.76 -21.38 2.92
N TYR A 90 -12.48 -21.02 1.66
CA TYR A 90 -12.61 -21.93 0.51
C TYR A 90 -11.25 -22.21 -0.14
N ILE A 91 -10.39 -21.21 -0.19
CA ILE A 91 -9.11 -21.24 -0.91
C ILE A 91 -8.10 -20.49 -0.06
N SER A 92 -6.92 -21.08 0.18
CA SER A 92 -5.86 -20.37 0.92
C SER A 92 -5.46 -19.08 0.21
N SER A 93 -5.09 -18.07 0.99
CA SER A 93 -4.65 -16.76 0.46
C SER A 93 -3.51 -16.87 -0.55
N THR A 94 -2.61 -17.85 -0.38
CA THR A 94 -1.52 -18.14 -1.32
C THR A 94 -2.05 -18.62 -2.67
N MET A 95 -3.06 -19.50 -2.68
CA MET A 95 -3.70 -19.98 -3.92
C MET A 95 -4.47 -18.85 -4.61
N ALA A 96 -5.18 -18.01 -3.86
CA ALA A 96 -5.88 -16.85 -4.40
C ALA A 96 -4.89 -15.89 -5.09
N LEU A 97 -3.73 -15.61 -4.47
CA LEU A 97 -2.66 -14.82 -5.08
C LEU A 97 -2.12 -15.46 -6.34
N PHE A 98 -1.87 -16.77 -6.32
CA PHE A 98 -1.35 -17.52 -7.47
C PHE A 98 -2.30 -17.42 -8.68
N PHE A 99 -3.60 -17.63 -8.48
CA PHE A 99 -4.60 -17.47 -9.54
C PHE A 99 -4.69 -16.04 -10.05
N ALA A 100 -4.63 -15.03 -9.15
CA ALA A 100 -4.62 -13.63 -9.55
C ALA A 100 -3.40 -13.28 -10.41
N LEU A 101 -2.21 -13.79 -10.06
CA LEU A 101 -0.98 -13.58 -10.83
C LEU A 101 -1.03 -14.29 -12.20
N ILE A 102 -1.58 -15.50 -12.27
CA ILE A 102 -1.76 -16.21 -13.54
C ILE A 102 -2.72 -15.43 -14.44
N LEU A 103 -3.87 -15.01 -13.92
CA LEU A 103 -4.85 -14.24 -14.68
C LEU A 103 -4.24 -12.92 -15.20
N MET A 104 -3.51 -12.23 -14.35
CA MET A 104 -2.78 -11.01 -14.74
C MET A 104 -1.74 -11.30 -15.83
N ALA A 105 -1.00 -12.40 -15.71
CA ALA A 105 -0.01 -12.81 -16.70
C ALA A 105 -0.68 -13.09 -18.06
N ILE A 106 -1.80 -13.83 -18.08
CA ILE A 106 -2.55 -14.14 -19.31
C ILE A 106 -3.03 -12.85 -19.99
N ILE A 107 -3.55 -11.86 -19.22
CA ILE A 107 -4.05 -10.59 -19.77
C ILE A 107 -2.91 -9.71 -20.31
N LEU A 108 -1.76 -9.68 -19.61
CA LEU A 108 -0.66 -8.77 -19.95
C LEU A 108 0.35 -9.36 -20.94
N LEU A 109 0.50 -10.70 -20.99
CA LEU A 109 1.49 -11.39 -21.83
C LEU A 109 1.43 -10.96 -23.31
N PRO A 110 0.26 -10.85 -23.96
CA PRO A 110 0.18 -10.44 -25.35
C PRO A 110 0.72 -9.05 -25.62
N ARG A 111 0.64 -8.14 -24.63
CA ARG A 111 1.09 -6.75 -24.71
C ARG A 111 2.55 -6.57 -24.30
N ALA A 112 3.04 -7.41 -23.40
CA ALA A 112 4.37 -7.27 -22.80
C ALA A 112 5.51 -7.72 -23.72
N LYS A 113 5.23 -8.58 -24.72
CA LYS A 113 6.23 -9.12 -25.67
C LYS A 113 7.55 -9.55 -25.00
N PRO A 114 7.52 -10.41 -23.98
CA PRO A 114 8.67 -10.70 -23.13
C PRO A 114 9.86 -11.24 -23.92
N LEU A 115 9.62 -12.01 -24.98
CA LEU A 115 10.67 -12.58 -25.83
C LEU A 115 11.48 -11.51 -26.57
N GLU A 116 10.85 -10.40 -26.99
CA GLU A 116 11.56 -9.29 -27.63
C GLU A 116 12.46 -8.56 -26.61
N ILE A 117 11.99 -8.37 -25.37
CA ILE A 117 12.75 -7.74 -24.28
C ILE A 117 13.97 -8.58 -23.94
N PHE A 118 13.82 -9.90 -23.79
CA PHE A 118 14.94 -10.82 -23.51
C PHE A 118 15.96 -10.85 -24.63
N LYS A 119 15.54 -10.86 -25.88
CA LYS A 119 16.44 -10.81 -27.05
C LYS A 119 17.23 -9.51 -27.12
N LYS A 120 16.57 -8.37 -26.79
CA LYS A 120 17.19 -7.04 -26.92
C LYS A 120 18.16 -6.71 -25.79
N ASN A 121 17.87 -7.13 -24.56
CA ASN A 121 18.70 -6.84 -23.37
C ASN A 121 18.60 -7.97 -22.33
N GLN A 122 19.29 -9.08 -22.57
CA GLN A 122 19.25 -10.25 -21.69
C GLN A 122 19.74 -9.94 -20.25
N LYS A 123 20.84 -9.17 -20.11
CA LYS A 123 21.37 -8.81 -18.78
C LYS A 123 20.38 -7.96 -17.99
N GLY A 124 19.80 -6.95 -18.62
CA GLY A 124 18.77 -6.09 -17.98
C GLY A 124 17.52 -6.89 -17.60
N ALA A 125 17.08 -7.82 -18.45
CA ALA A 125 15.94 -8.69 -18.17
C ALA A 125 16.20 -9.56 -16.93
N TRP A 126 17.39 -10.17 -16.80
CA TRP A 126 17.77 -10.95 -15.61
C TRP A 126 17.82 -10.10 -14.33
N VAL A 127 18.34 -8.88 -14.39
CA VAL A 127 18.33 -7.97 -13.24
C VAL A 127 16.91 -7.69 -12.78
N VAL A 128 15.98 -7.44 -13.72
CA VAL A 128 14.56 -7.23 -13.39
C VAL A 128 13.96 -8.49 -12.75
N VAL A 129 14.21 -9.68 -13.27
CA VAL A 129 13.72 -10.93 -12.70
C VAL A 129 14.24 -11.12 -11.27
N LEU A 130 15.54 -10.94 -11.04
CA LEU A 130 16.15 -11.12 -9.71
C LEU A 130 15.60 -10.11 -8.68
N THR A 131 15.37 -8.87 -9.09
CA THR A 131 14.78 -7.85 -8.20
C THR A 131 13.32 -8.12 -7.85
N LYS A 132 12.64 -8.98 -8.61
CA LYS A 132 11.25 -9.39 -8.30
C LYS A 132 11.15 -10.50 -7.26
N ILE A 133 12.21 -11.24 -6.97
CA ILE A 133 12.18 -12.30 -5.94
C ILE A 133 11.79 -11.75 -4.56
N PRO A 134 12.46 -10.69 -4.02
CA PRO A 134 12.03 -10.09 -2.76
C PRO A 134 10.61 -9.50 -2.82
N ASN A 135 10.21 -8.98 -3.99
CA ASN A 135 8.88 -8.43 -4.16
C ASN A 135 7.78 -9.52 -4.07
N VAL A 136 8.04 -10.72 -4.64
CA VAL A 136 7.12 -11.87 -4.52
C VAL A 136 7.01 -12.31 -3.06
N ALA A 137 8.11 -12.39 -2.33
CA ALA A 137 8.08 -12.69 -0.90
C ALA A 137 7.25 -11.66 -0.11
N GLY A 138 7.41 -10.37 -0.43
CA GLY A 138 6.60 -9.29 0.15
C GLY A 138 5.11 -9.43 -0.16
N LEU A 139 4.75 -9.78 -1.41
CA LEU A 139 3.36 -10.02 -1.80
C LEU A 139 2.74 -11.22 -1.07
N LEU A 140 3.49 -12.31 -0.90
CA LEU A 140 3.03 -13.47 -0.14
C LEU A 140 2.78 -13.11 1.32
N ALA A 141 3.68 -12.36 1.96
CA ALA A 141 3.52 -11.89 3.31
C ALA A 141 2.32 -10.93 3.45
N GLU A 142 2.18 -9.96 2.54
CA GLU A 142 1.02 -9.04 2.52
C GLU A 142 -0.29 -9.82 2.39
N ASN A 143 -0.33 -10.80 1.51
CA ASN A 143 -1.52 -11.61 1.27
C ASN A 143 -1.89 -12.47 2.48
N ALA A 144 -0.91 -13.02 3.19
CA ALA A 144 -1.14 -13.75 4.44
C ALA A 144 -1.72 -12.85 5.53
N VAL A 145 -1.28 -11.59 5.63
CA VAL A 145 -1.86 -10.62 6.56
C VAL A 145 -3.29 -10.24 6.16
N ILE A 146 -3.58 -10.07 4.87
CA ILE A 146 -4.93 -9.79 4.35
C ILE A 146 -5.91 -10.89 4.77
N ALA A 147 -5.49 -12.15 4.72
CA ALA A 147 -6.30 -13.29 5.10
C ALA A 147 -6.72 -13.26 6.58
N VAL A 148 -5.90 -12.66 7.45
CA VAL A 148 -6.18 -12.56 8.89
C VAL A 148 -6.97 -11.30 9.22
N SER A 149 -6.56 -10.12 8.70
CA SER A 149 -7.20 -8.84 8.97
C SER A 149 -6.92 -7.84 7.85
N LEU A 150 -7.97 -7.30 7.28
CA LEU A 150 -7.88 -6.25 6.25
C LEU A 150 -7.33 -4.95 6.83
N ALA A 151 -7.70 -4.62 8.05
CA ALA A 151 -7.19 -3.44 8.74
C ALA A 151 -5.67 -3.54 8.93
N SER A 152 -5.17 -4.65 9.48
CA SER A 152 -3.73 -4.88 9.67
C SER A 152 -2.96 -4.84 8.34
N ALA A 153 -3.50 -5.42 7.28
CA ALA A 153 -2.90 -5.36 5.95
C ALA A 153 -2.82 -3.92 5.40
N SER A 154 -3.83 -3.10 5.67
CA SER A 154 -3.86 -1.71 5.23
C SER A 154 -2.78 -0.85 5.90
N PHE A 155 -2.27 -1.24 7.07
CA PHE A 155 -1.14 -0.58 7.73
C PHE A 155 0.22 -0.84 7.07
N ILE A 156 0.34 -1.82 6.19
CA ILE A 156 1.62 -2.13 5.49
C ILE A 156 2.16 -0.89 4.77
N GLN A 157 1.32 -0.11 4.10
CA GLN A 157 1.76 1.09 3.39
C GLN A 157 2.24 2.21 4.33
N PRO A 158 1.53 2.57 5.40
CA PRO A 158 2.06 3.43 6.46
C PRO A 158 3.37 2.93 7.06
N MET A 159 3.51 1.62 7.33
CA MET A 159 4.75 1.03 7.84
C MET A 159 5.92 1.20 6.89
N ILE A 160 5.72 1.02 5.58
CA ILE A 160 6.76 1.27 4.56
C ILE A 160 7.21 2.73 4.61
N LEU A 161 6.29 3.71 4.73
CA LEU A 161 6.64 5.12 4.84
C LEU A 161 7.46 5.41 6.11
N CYS A 162 7.07 4.82 7.23
CA CYS A 162 7.82 4.94 8.49
C CYS A 162 9.22 4.30 8.38
N SER A 163 9.33 3.15 7.73
CA SER A 163 10.64 2.51 7.48
C SER A 163 11.54 3.38 6.60
N LEU A 164 11.00 3.97 5.54
CA LEU A 164 11.74 4.92 4.70
C LEU A 164 12.18 6.17 5.47
N PHE A 165 11.36 6.63 6.41
CA PHE A 165 11.73 7.73 7.30
C PHE A 165 12.91 7.36 8.21
N VAL A 166 12.90 6.17 8.81
CA VAL A 166 14.01 5.67 9.65
C VAL A 166 15.30 5.55 8.82
N ILE A 167 15.21 5.03 7.59
CA ILE A 167 16.36 4.95 6.67
C ILE A 167 16.90 6.34 6.35
N ALA A 168 16.04 7.33 6.10
CA ALA A 168 16.44 8.71 5.84
C ALA A 168 17.14 9.34 7.04
N LEU A 169 16.68 9.04 8.28
CA LEU A 169 17.38 9.46 9.52
C LEU A 169 18.80 8.86 9.63
N ILE A 170 18.92 7.54 9.36
CA ILE A 170 20.23 6.85 9.41
C ILE A 170 21.18 7.44 8.37
N ARG A 171 20.66 7.77 7.17
CA ARG A 171 21.44 8.37 6.07
C ARG A 171 21.72 9.86 6.27
N LYS A 172 21.19 10.47 7.34
CA LYS A 172 21.29 11.92 7.62
C LYS A 172 20.77 12.80 6.47
N GLU A 173 19.74 12.31 5.77
CA GLU A 173 19.08 13.08 4.72
C GLU A 173 18.33 14.29 5.34
N PRO A 174 18.24 15.44 4.63
CA PRO A 174 17.49 16.60 5.13
C PRO A 174 16.02 16.25 5.25
N ILE A 175 15.49 16.29 6.48
CA ILE A 175 14.10 15.96 6.77
C ILE A 175 13.38 17.23 7.22
N THR A 176 12.25 17.53 6.59
CA THR A 176 11.41 18.66 7.00
C THR A 176 10.75 18.39 8.35
N LYS A 177 10.52 19.43 9.15
CA LYS A 177 9.85 19.32 10.46
C LYS A 177 8.47 18.62 10.34
N LEU A 178 7.72 18.94 9.29
CA LEU A 178 6.42 18.33 9.03
C LEU A 178 6.53 16.81 8.79
N ARG A 179 7.52 16.38 8.02
CA ARG A 179 7.75 14.96 7.73
C ARG A 179 8.17 14.23 9.01
N PHE A 180 9.00 14.84 9.84
CA PHE A 180 9.40 14.27 11.12
C PHE A 180 8.20 14.06 12.04
N ILE A 181 7.41 15.11 12.30
CA ILE A 181 6.22 15.06 13.17
C ILE A 181 5.21 14.04 12.62
N GLY A 182 4.91 14.11 11.32
CA GLY A 182 3.98 13.18 10.68
C GLY A 182 4.40 11.72 10.79
N SER A 183 5.70 11.43 10.64
CA SER A 183 6.21 10.05 10.78
C SER A 183 6.13 9.54 12.21
N VAL A 184 6.43 10.37 13.21
CA VAL A 184 6.31 9.99 14.62
C VAL A 184 4.84 9.71 14.99
N ILE A 185 3.92 10.59 14.57
CA ILE A 185 2.47 10.41 14.80
C ILE A 185 1.99 9.12 14.12
N CYS A 186 2.40 8.89 12.87
CA CYS A 186 2.04 7.70 12.11
C CYS A 186 2.55 6.42 12.81
N MET A 187 3.80 6.40 13.27
CA MET A 187 4.38 5.27 14.00
C MET A 187 3.62 5.00 15.31
N ALA A 188 3.29 6.03 16.08
CA ALA A 188 2.50 5.90 17.30
C ALA A 188 1.11 5.29 17.03
N GLY A 189 0.46 5.73 15.94
CA GLY A 189 -0.82 5.18 15.50
C GLY A 189 -0.72 3.70 15.12
N ILE A 190 0.31 3.31 14.34
CA ILE A 190 0.53 1.92 13.91
C ILE A 190 0.77 1.01 15.13
N ILE A 191 1.68 1.41 16.02
CA ILE A 191 2.04 0.63 17.22
C ILE A 191 0.82 0.49 18.12
N GLY A 192 0.12 1.60 18.37
CA GLY A 192 -1.08 1.59 19.21
C GLY A 192 -2.18 0.67 18.67
N PHE A 193 -2.41 0.67 17.36
CA PHE A 193 -3.40 -0.22 16.72
C PHE A 193 -3.03 -1.71 16.88
N GLN A 194 -1.75 -2.06 16.81
CA GLN A 194 -1.31 -3.47 16.90
C GLN A 194 -1.32 -4.01 18.36
N ILE A 195 -1.27 -3.12 19.34
CA ILE A 195 -1.28 -3.52 20.75
C ILE A 195 -2.73 -3.67 21.29
N CYS A 196 -3.69 -2.95 20.73
CA CYS A 196 -5.10 -2.98 21.10
C CYS A 196 -5.92 -3.99 20.30
#